data_bd0c03f5bcd8983d547a132c80a79836
#
_entry.id   bd0c03f5bcd8983d547a132c80a79836
#
_cell.length_a   1.000
_cell.length_b   1.000
_cell.length_c   1.000
_cell.angle_alpha   90.00
_cell.angle_beta   90.00
_cell.angle_gamma   90.00
#
_symmetry.space_group_name_H-M   'P 1'
#
loop_
_entity.id
_entity.type
_entity.pdbx_description
1 polymer ?
#
loop_
_entity_poly.entity_id
_entity_poly.type
_entity_poly.pdbx_seq_one_letter_code
_entity_poly.pdbx_strand_id
1 'polypeptide(L)'
;MSNIYTSADQLIGKTPLLELTHIERKHRLEARLLAKLEYLNPAGSVKDRIAKAMIDDAEARGLLKKGSVIIEPTSGNTGIGLASVAAARGYRIIIVMPETMSVERRQLMKAYGAELVLTEGAKGMKGAIAKADELAKEIPNSFVAGQFVNPANPKAHYETTGPEIWADTDGKVDFFVAGVGTGGTITGTGKFLKEKNPAVKVVAVEPKTSAVLSTGIAGSHKIQGIGAGFVPDVLDTKIYDEIIPVDNDDAFAVGKEMGHREGVLVGISSGAALWAAIELAKRPENAGKTIVVLLPDTGDRYLSTPLFAD
;
A
#
# COMPACT_ATOMS: atom_id res chain seq x y z
N MET A 1 29.07 8.93 -8.88
CA MET A 1 28.71 8.82 -7.46
C MET A 1 28.61 7.33 -7.11
N SER A 2 29.14 6.94 -5.96
CA SER A 2 29.09 5.54 -5.49
C SER A 2 27.66 5.13 -5.17
N ASN A 3 27.22 3.95 -5.62
CA ASN A 3 25.91 3.34 -5.30
C ASN A 3 26.00 2.42 -4.07
N ILE A 4 26.81 2.80 -3.08
CA ILE A 4 26.98 2.04 -1.83
C ILE A 4 26.07 2.68 -0.77
N TYR A 5 25.14 1.89 -0.25
CA TYR A 5 24.22 2.26 0.82
C TYR A 5 24.67 1.63 2.14
N THR A 6 24.47 2.30 3.24
CA THR A 6 24.89 1.86 4.58
C THR A 6 23.74 1.33 5.43
N SER A 7 22.51 1.49 4.95
CA SER A 7 21.29 0.98 5.61
C SER A 7 20.26 0.59 4.56
N ALA A 8 19.53 -0.50 4.81
CA ALA A 8 18.52 -1.02 3.88
C ALA A 8 17.35 -0.03 3.66
N ASP A 9 17.01 0.79 4.64
CA ASP A 9 15.93 1.78 4.53
C ASP A 9 16.26 2.94 3.57
N GLN A 10 17.54 3.13 3.20
CA GLN A 10 17.96 4.06 2.15
C GLN A 10 17.59 3.59 0.73
N LEU A 11 17.27 2.32 0.57
CA LEU A 11 16.84 1.72 -0.71
C LEU A 11 15.33 1.90 -0.96
N ILE A 12 14.57 2.39 0.02
CA ILE A 12 13.13 2.57 -0.09
C ILE A 12 12.81 3.70 -1.07
N GLY A 13 11.82 3.45 -1.93
CA GLY A 13 11.39 4.40 -2.96
C GLY A 13 12.17 4.24 -4.27
N LYS A 14 12.06 5.24 -5.15
CA LYS A 14 12.65 5.25 -6.50
C LYS A 14 12.27 4.00 -7.31
N THR A 15 11.07 3.51 -7.09
CA THR A 15 10.53 2.35 -7.82
C THR A 15 10.21 2.75 -9.26
N PRO A 16 10.40 1.84 -10.24
CA PRO A 16 10.18 2.16 -11.64
C PRO A 16 8.71 2.19 -12.03
N LEU A 17 8.42 2.81 -13.18
CA LEU A 17 7.23 2.58 -13.97
C LEU A 17 7.51 1.51 -15.02
N LEU A 18 6.56 0.58 -15.18
CA LEU A 18 6.54 -0.42 -16.26
C LEU A 18 5.34 -0.15 -17.17
N GLU A 19 5.57 0.00 -18.46
CA GLU A 19 4.50 0.06 -19.45
C GLU A 19 3.97 -1.35 -19.74
N LEU A 20 2.67 -1.55 -19.58
CA LEU A 20 2.02 -2.86 -19.64
C LEU A 20 1.60 -3.21 -21.09
N THR A 21 2.58 -3.27 -22.00
CA THR A 21 2.35 -3.39 -23.44
C THR A 21 1.65 -4.67 -23.86
N HIS A 22 1.80 -5.79 -23.12
CA HIS A 22 1.12 -7.04 -23.44
C HIS A 22 -0.35 -7.01 -22.97
N ILE A 23 -0.62 -6.37 -21.82
CA ILE A 23 -1.98 -6.13 -21.30
C ILE A 23 -2.71 -5.15 -22.23
N GLU A 24 -2.08 -4.03 -22.61
CA GLU A 24 -2.63 -3.06 -23.57
C GLU A 24 -3.05 -3.75 -24.87
N ARG A 25 -2.17 -4.56 -25.43
CA ARG A 25 -2.41 -5.29 -26.68
C ARG A 25 -3.54 -6.31 -26.53
N LYS A 26 -3.57 -7.09 -25.42
CA LYS A 26 -4.62 -8.08 -25.18
C LYS A 26 -5.99 -7.44 -25.07
N HIS A 27 -6.10 -6.34 -24.34
CA HIS A 27 -7.36 -5.64 -24.10
C HIS A 27 -7.68 -4.61 -25.19
N ARG A 28 -6.80 -4.45 -26.21
CA ARG A 28 -6.93 -3.48 -27.33
C ARG A 28 -7.11 -2.06 -26.81
N LEU A 29 -6.29 -1.70 -25.81
CA LEU A 29 -6.35 -0.38 -25.20
C LEU A 29 -5.68 0.65 -26.13
N GLU A 30 -6.32 1.81 -26.28
CA GLU A 30 -5.74 2.96 -26.96
C GLU A 30 -5.11 3.95 -25.99
N ALA A 31 -5.32 3.77 -24.69
CA ALA A 31 -4.64 4.47 -23.61
C ALA A 31 -3.32 3.77 -23.26
N ARG A 32 -2.35 4.55 -22.81
CA ARG A 32 -1.08 4.06 -22.28
C ARG A 32 -1.23 3.69 -20.81
N LEU A 33 -0.87 2.47 -20.43
CA LEU A 33 -1.02 1.95 -19.07
C LEU A 33 0.34 1.72 -18.41
N LEU A 34 0.65 2.49 -17.37
CA LEU A 34 1.92 2.46 -16.64
C LEU A 34 1.71 1.94 -15.22
N ALA A 35 2.43 0.90 -14.84
CA ALA A 35 2.41 0.33 -13.48
C ALA A 35 3.55 0.86 -12.62
N LYS A 36 3.25 1.50 -11.49
CA LYS A 36 4.24 1.84 -10.45
C LYS A 36 4.50 0.61 -9.59
N LEU A 37 5.69 0.02 -9.72
CA LEU A 37 6.04 -1.28 -9.15
C LEU A 37 6.56 -1.17 -7.72
N GLU A 38 5.67 -1.06 -6.75
CA GLU A 38 6.04 -0.87 -5.34
C GLU A 38 6.60 -2.13 -4.64
N TYR A 39 6.49 -3.31 -5.27
CA TYR A 39 7.11 -4.53 -4.77
C TYR A 39 8.66 -4.47 -4.78
N LEU A 40 9.25 -3.54 -5.53
CA LEU A 40 10.71 -3.34 -5.59
C LEU A 40 11.27 -2.57 -4.39
N ASN A 41 10.44 -2.11 -3.46
CA ASN A 41 10.92 -1.69 -2.15
C ASN A 41 11.56 -2.87 -1.39
N PRO A 42 12.54 -2.65 -0.49
CA PRO A 42 13.31 -3.71 0.18
C PRO A 42 12.48 -4.77 0.91
N ALA A 43 11.40 -4.36 1.58
CA ALA A 43 10.47 -5.28 2.24
C ALA A 43 9.27 -5.68 1.35
N GLY A 44 9.31 -5.35 0.06
CA GLY A 44 8.40 -5.85 -0.98
C GLY A 44 7.05 -5.17 -1.05
N SER A 45 6.88 -3.95 -0.54
CA SER A 45 5.62 -3.23 -0.67
C SER A 45 5.72 -1.71 -0.56
N VAL A 46 4.65 -1.04 -1.00
CA VAL A 46 4.44 0.40 -0.84
C VAL A 46 4.51 0.87 0.63
N LYS A 47 4.25 -0.03 1.57
CA LYS A 47 4.22 0.28 3.00
C LYS A 47 5.61 0.53 3.60
N ASP A 48 6.67 0.14 2.93
CA ASP A 48 8.04 0.48 3.31
C ASP A 48 8.23 1.99 3.38
N ARG A 49 7.60 2.73 2.44
CA ARG A 49 7.65 4.20 2.40
C ARG A 49 7.08 4.83 3.65
N ILE A 50 5.87 4.41 4.04
CA ILE A 50 5.21 4.97 5.23
C ILE A 50 5.86 4.48 6.52
N ALA A 51 6.38 3.26 6.55
CA ALA A 51 7.13 2.74 7.69
C ALA A 51 8.35 3.61 7.98
N LYS A 52 9.16 3.90 6.94
CA LYS A 52 10.29 4.81 7.06
C LYS A 52 9.85 6.22 7.48
N ALA A 53 8.85 6.79 6.83
CA ALA A 53 8.42 8.16 7.11
C ALA A 53 7.84 8.34 8.52
N MET A 54 7.07 7.38 9.04
CA MET A 54 6.55 7.44 10.41
C MET A 54 7.67 7.33 11.44
N ILE A 55 8.71 6.52 11.19
CA ILE A 55 9.89 6.42 12.05
C ILE A 55 10.72 7.71 11.96
N ASP A 56 10.98 8.23 10.76
CA ASP A 56 11.71 9.49 10.56
C ASP A 56 11.05 10.66 11.31
N ASP A 57 9.71 10.79 11.19
CA ASP A 57 8.95 11.83 11.87
C ASP A 57 9.01 11.68 13.39
N ALA A 58 8.88 10.45 13.88
CA ALA A 58 8.96 10.16 15.32
C ALA A 58 10.34 10.47 15.91
N GLU A 59 11.42 10.14 15.18
CA GLU A 59 12.80 10.50 15.56
C GLU A 59 12.99 12.03 15.57
N ALA A 60 12.56 12.70 14.50
CA ALA A 60 12.70 14.16 14.38
C ALA A 60 11.94 14.91 15.51
N ARG A 61 10.81 14.37 15.94
CA ARG A 61 10.01 14.93 17.05
C ARG A 61 10.46 14.46 18.43
N GLY A 62 11.46 13.61 18.51
CA GLY A 62 11.96 13.06 19.78
C GLY A 62 11.00 12.09 20.47
N LEU A 63 10.02 11.56 19.76
CA LEU A 63 9.08 10.53 20.24
C LEU A 63 9.72 9.13 20.20
N LEU A 64 10.66 8.93 19.28
CA LEU A 64 11.40 7.69 19.12
C LEU A 64 12.89 7.96 19.35
N LYS A 65 13.50 7.25 20.29
CA LYS A 65 14.90 7.41 20.71
C LYS A 65 15.58 6.03 20.82
N LYS A 66 16.89 6.00 20.94
CA LYS A 66 17.62 4.77 21.24
C LYS A 66 17.03 4.07 22.47
N GLY A 67 16.66 2.80 22.33
CA GLY A 67 16.00 2.00 23.36
C GLY A 67 14.47 2.15 23.42
N SER A 68 13.87 2.97 22.57
CA SER A 68 12.41 3.01 22.39
C SER A 68 11.89 1.72 21.77
N VAL A 69 10.60 1.43 21.98
CA VAL A 69 9.90 0.28 21.43
C VAL A 69 8.82 0.76 20.47
N ILE A 70 8.84 0.28 19.23
CA ILE A 70 7.77 0.54 18.27
C ILE A 70 6.66 -0.48 18.48
N ILE A 71 5.42 -0.05 18.51
CA ILE A 71 4.24 -0.91 18.63
C ILE A 71 3.29 -0.58 17.47
N GLU A 72 2.78 -1.61 16.78
CA GLU A 72 1.76 -1.39 15.74
C GLU A 72 0.76 -2.53 15.71
N PRO A 73 -0.55 -2.24 15.80
CA PRO A 73 -1.60 -3.23 15.58
C PRO A 73 -1.83 -3.39 14.07
N THR A 74 -1.23 -4.40 13.47
CA THR A 74 -1.35 -4.67 12.03
C THR A 74 -1.02 -6.11 11.69
N SER A 75 -1.70 -6.66 10.71
CA SER A 75 -1.43 -7.98 10.15
C SER A 75 -0.88 -7.94 8.72
N GLY A 76 -0.68 -6.73 8.19
CA GLY A 76 -0.38 -6.52 6.78
C GLY A 76 1.03 -6.00 6.51
N ASN A 77 1.18 -5.46 5.31
CA ASN A 77 2.45 -4.95 4.79
C ASN A 77 3.06 -3.83 5.64
N THR A 78 2.25 -3.07 6.38
CA THR A 78 2.77 -2.04 7.30
C THR A 78 3.61 -2.66 8.41
N GLY A 79 3.18 -3.78 8.98
CA GLY A 79 3.96 -4.49 10.00
C GLY A 79 5.28 -5.03 9.44
N ILE A 80 5.28 -5.52 8.20
CA ILE A 80 6.48 -6.01 7.53
C ILE A 80 7.45 -4.84 7.26
N GLY A 81 6.94 -3.72 6.72
CA GLY A 81 7.74 -2.53 6.47
C GLY A 81 8.33 -1.92 7.74
N LEU A 82 7.52 -1.79 8.81
CA LEU A 82 8.00 -1.31 10.11
C LEU A 82 9.05 -2.25 10.71
N ALA A 83 8.86 -3.57 10.62
CA ALA A 83 9.82 -4.55 11.11
C ALA A 83 11.17 -4.44 10.36
N SER A 84 11.12 -4.28 9.04
CA SER A 84 12.31 -4.10 8.20
C SER A 84 13.08 -2.82 8.56
N VAL A 85 12.39 -1.68 8.68
CA VAL A 85 13.05 -0.41 9.04
C VAL A 85 13.54 -0.43 10.49
N ALA A 86 12.79 -1.02 11.42
CA ALA A 86 13.20 -1.18 12.80
C ALA A 86 14.48 -2.02 12.92
N ALA A 87 14.57 -3.13 12.19
CA ALA A 87 15.78 -3.95 12.12
C ALA A 87 16.97 -3.17 11.57
N ALA A 88 16.78 -2.40 10.49
CA ALA A 88 17.83 -1.59 9.88
C ALA A 88 18.36 -0.49 10.81
N ARG A 89 17.53 0.01 11.75
CA ARG A 89 17.89 1.09 12.68
C ARG A 89 18.14 0.63 14.12
N GLY A 90 18.01 -0.66 14.40
CA GLY A 90 18.25 -1.23 15.73
C GLY A 90 17.16 -0.92 16.75
N TYR A 91 15.91 -0.74 16.32
CA TYR A 91 14.77 -0.60 17.21
C TYR A 91 14.14 -1.95 17.54
N ARG A 92 13.70 -2.10 18.78
CA ARG A 92 12.77 -3.15 19.17
C ARG A 92 11.39 -2.85 18.62
N ILE A 93 10.70 -3.84 18.08
CA ILE A 93 9.35 -3.69 17.53
C ILE A 93 8.44 -4.83 17.98
N ILE A 94 7.22 -4.47 18.37
CA ILE A 94 6.15 -5.39 18.74
C ILE A 94 5.00 -5.19 17.75
N ILE A 95 4.65 -6.24 17.02
CA ILE A 95 3.49 -6.25 16.14
C ILE A 95 2.37 -7.03 16.81
N VAL A 96 1.20 -6.41 16.89
CA VAL A 96 0.01 -7.01 17.52
C VAL A 96 -1.00 -7.36 16.44
N MET A 97 -1.46 -8.62 16.41
CA MET A 97 -2.42 -9.08 15.40
C MET A 97 -3.27 -10.25 15.88
N PRO A 98 -4.45 -10.48 15.28
CA PRO A 98 -5.23 -11.68 15.55
C PRO A 98 -4.48 -12.96 15.13
N GLU A 99 -4.65 -14.03 15.89
CA GLU A 99 -4.02 -15.32 15.61
C GLU A 99 -4.46 -15.99 14.30
N THR A 100 -5.58 -15.54 13.73
CA THR A 100 -6.13 -16.02 12.45
C THR A 100 -5.43 -15.48 11.21
N MET A 101 -4.46 -14.56 11.38
CA MET A 101 -3.77 -13.93 10.27
C MET A 101 -2.73 -14.85 9.61
N SER A 102 -2.40 -14.57 8.34
CA SER A 102 -1.49 -15.33 7.49
C SER A 102 -0.18 -15.74 8.18
N VAL A 103 0.15 -17.02 8.09
CA VAL A 103 1.38 -17.58 8.65
C VAL A 103 2.60 -17.01 7.95
N GLU A 104 2.55 -16.80 6.63
CA GLU A 104 3.62 -16.26 5.82
C GLU A 104 4.01 -14.84 6.28
N ARG A 105 3.00 -13.99 6.54
CA ARG A 105 3.24 -12.63 7.05
C ARG A 105 3.83 -12.64 8.46
N ARG A 106 3.34 -13.54 9.32
CA ARG A 106 3.92 -13.73 10.67
C ARG A 106 5.38 -14.16 10.61
N GLN A 107 5.72 -15.07 9.69
CA GLN A 107 7.08 -15.53 9.48
C GLN A 107 7.99 -14.41 8.95
N LEU A 108 7.52 -13.62 7.99
CA LEU A 108 8.27 -12.47 7.49
C LEU A 108 8.59 -11.45 8.59
N MET A 109 7.61 -11.07 9.40
CA MET A 109 7.84 -10.13 10.51
C MET A 109 8.84 -10.67 11.53
N LYS A 110 8.73 -11.98 11.90
CA LYS A 110 9.70 -12.65 12.77
C LYS A 110 11.09 -12.71 12.16
N ALA A 111 11.21 -12.94 10.85
CA ALA A 111 12.49 -12.97 10.15
C ALA A 111 13.22 -11.62 10.22
N TYR A 112 12.49 -10.50 10.26
CA TYR A 112 13.03 -9.17 10.56
C TYR A 112 13.29 -8.90 12.04
N GLY A 113 13.02 -9.88 12.94
CA GLY A 113 13.25 -9.72 14.37
C GLY A 113 12.11 -9.09 15.16
N ALA A 114 10.92 -8.92 14.56
CA ALA A 114 9.75 -8.40 15.27
C ALA A 114 9.21 -9.40 16.30
N GLU A 115 8.85 -8.90 17.47
CA GLU A 115 8.07 -9.64 18.45
C GLU A 115 6.59 -9.64 18.05
N LEU A 116 5.96 -10.81 18.04
CA LEU A 116 4.54 -10.92 17.70
C LEU A 116 3.71 -11.19 18.95
N VAL A 117 2.72 -10.34 19.17
CA VAL A 117 1.67 -10.54 20.17
C VAL A 117 0.39 -10.93 19.45
N LEU A 118 -0.01 -12.19 19.61
CA LEU A 118 -1.22 -12.72 19.00
C LEU A 118 -2.40 -12.50 19.93
N THR A 119 -3.48 -11.97 19.39
CA THR A 119 -4.75 -11.79 20.10
C THR A 119 -5.78 -12.79 19.64
N GLU A 120 -6.80 -13.00 20.46
CA GLU A 120 -7.91 -13.90 20.19
C GLU A 120 -8.60 -13.56 18.83
N GLY A 121 -8.67 -14.56 17.95
CA GLY A 121 -9.17 -14.38 16.58
C GLY A 121 -10.58 -13.81 16.51
N ALA A 122 -11.46 -14.20 17.44
CA ALA A 122 -12.84 -13.71 17.50
C ALA A 122 -12.97 -12.20 17.73
N LYS A 123 -11.95 -11.57 18.32
CA LYS A 123 -11.91 -10.11 18.55
C LYS A 123 -11.41 -9.31 17.34
N GLY A 124 -10.88 -9.98 16.33
CA GLY A 124 -10.36 -9.36 15.11
C GLY A 124 -9.36 -8.22 15.37
N MET A 125 -9.27 -7.27 14.44
CA MET A 125 -8.37 -6.12 14.59
C MET A 125 -8.70 -5.20 15.77
N LYS A 126 -9.97 -5.15 16.22
CA LYS A 126 -10.34 -4.37 17.43
C LYS A 126 -9.62 -4.90 18.67
N GLY A 127 -9.51 -6.23 18.81
CA GLY A 127 -8.75 -6.87 19.88
C GLY A 127 -7.25 -6.56 19.80
N ALA A 128 -6.68 -6.55 18.60
CA ALA A 128 -5.28 -6.20 18.40
C ALA A 128 -4.98 -4.73 18.75
N ILE A 129 -5.86 -3.81 18.37
CA ILE A 129 -5.75 -2.37 18.72
C ILE A 129 -5.78 -2.19 20.24
N ALA A 130 -6.78 -2.79 20.92
CA ALA A 130 -6.89 -2.68 22.38
C ALA A 130 -5.65 -3.24 23.10
N LYS A 131 -5.08 -4.34 22.60
CA LYS A 131 -3.85 -4.92 23.17
C LYS A 131 -2.61 -4.06 22.89
N ALA A 132 -2.53 -3.43 21.72
CA ALA A 132 -1.46 -2.48 21.42
C ALA A 132 -1.51 -1.25 22.34
N ASP A 133 -2.71 -0.73 22.61
CA ASP A 133 -2.91 0.39 23.54
C ASP A 133 -2.55 0.03 24.98
N GLU A 134 -2.85 -1.21 25.40
CA GLU A 134 -2.43 -1.76 26.70
C GLU A 134 -0.90 -1.80 26.82
N LEU A 135 -0.24 -2.43 25.84
CA LEU A 135 1.21 -2.53 25.78
C LEU A 135 1.90 -1.16 25.75
N ALA A 136 1.32 -0.19 25.03
CA ALA A 136 1.85 1.16 24.95
C ALA A 136 1.82 1.89 26.33
N LYS A 137 0.86 1.54 27.20
CA LYS A 137 0.79 2.06 28.58
C LYS A 137 1.75 1.34 29.52
N GLU A 138 1.99 0.05 29.31
CA GLU A 138 2.86 -0.77 30.16
C GLU A 138 4.34 -0.62 29.85
N ILE A 139 4.68 -0.37 28.56
CA ILE A 139 6.07 -0.30 28.09
C ILE A 139 6.53 1.16 28.05
N PRO A 140 7.44 1.59 28.93
CA PRO A 140 7.99 2.94 28.91
C PRO A 140 8.72 3.22 27.58
N ASN A 141 8.64 4.46 27.11
CA ASN A 141 9.27 4.91 25.86
C ASN A 141 8.78 4.14 24.61
N SER A 142 7.55 3.63 24.61
CA SER A 142 6.94 3.04 23.44
C SER A 142 6.38 4.13 22.51
N PHE A 143 6.33 3.79 21.23
CA PHE A 143 5.77 4.61 20.15
C PHE A 143 4.82 3.77 19.31
N VAL A 144 3.56 4.20 19.20
CA VAL A 144 2.59 3.59 18.28
C VAL A 144 2.61 4.35 16.96
N ALA A 145 2.93 3.65 15.87
CA ALA A 145 3.11 4.28 14.55
C ALA A 145 1.79 4.82 13.97
N GLY A 146 0.68 4.11 14.13
CA GLY A 146 -0.67 4.61 13.90
C GLY A 146 -0.98 4.91 12.41
N GLN A 147 -0.80 3.95 11.52
CA GLN A 147 -0.89 4.14 10.07
C GLN A 147 -2.17 4.82 9.55
N PHE A 148 -3.29 4.71 10.27
CA PHE A 148 -4.59 5.27 9.85
C PHE A 148 -4.80 6.73 10.25
N VAL A 149 -3.99 7.24 11.19
CA VAL A 149 -4.14 8.59 11.76
C VAL A 149 -2.86 9.42 11.64
N ASN A 150 -1.72 8.81 11.35
CA ASN A 150 -0.42 9.47 11.31
C ASN A 150 -0.22 10.27 10.01
N PRO A 151 -0.06 11.61 10.08
CA PRO A 151 0.09 12.45 8.89
C PRO A 151 1.39 12.21 8.11
N ALA A 152 2.39 11.55 8.71
CA ALA A 152 3.59 11.12 8.00
C ALA A 152 3.30 10.12 6.88
N ASN A 153 2.17 9.38 6.96
CA ASN A 153 1.74 8.44 5.92
C ASN A 153 1.45 9.17 4.59
N PRO A 154 0.43 10.03 4.44
CA PRO A 154 0.22 10.74 3.18
C PRO A 154 1.40 11.65 2.81
N LYS A 155 2.11 12.22 3.77
CA LYS A 155 3.30 13.03 3.54
C LYS A 155 4.38 12.25 2.80
N ALA A 156 4.63 10.99 3.16
CA ALA A 156 5.60 10.13 2.47
C ALA A 156 5.31 10.03 0.96
N HIS A 157 4.05 9.87 0.59
CA HIS A 157 3.64 9.77 -0.81
C HIS A 157 3.66 11.10 -1.55
N TYR A 158 3.35 12.19 -0.85
CA TYR A 158 3.48 13.53 -1.40
C TYR A 158 4.95 13.88 -1.71
N GLU A 159 5.88 13.49 -0.84
CA GLU A 159 7.31 13.81 -0.96
C GLU A 159 8.09 12.83 -1.84
N THR A 160 7.57 11.62 -2.10
CA THR A 160 8.30 10.60 -2.84
C THR A 160 7.53 10.02 -4.02
N THR A 161 6.43 9.33 -3.81
CA THR A 161 5.68 8.62 -4.86
C THR A 161 5.15 9.57 -5.95
N GLY A 162 4.56 10.69 -5.55
CA GLY A 162 4.07 11.71 -6.49
C GLY A 162 5.18 12.32 -7.34
N PRO A 163 6.27 12.83 -6.76
CA PRO A 163 7.43 13.33 -7.49
C PRO A 163 8.07 12.32 -8.43
N GLU A 164 8.19 11.05 -8.00
CA GLU A 164 8.73 9.98 -8.84
C GLU A 164 7.86 9.74 -10.07
N ILE A 165 6.54 9.58 -9.91
CA ILE A 165 5.61 9.40 -11.03
C ILE A 165 5.68 10.58 -12.00
N TRP A 166 5.69 11.80 -11.47
CA TRP A 166 5.75 13.02 -12.29
C TRP A 166 7.03 13.08 -13.12
N ALA A 167 8.18 12.80 -12.50
CA ALA A 167 9.49 12.81 -13.16
C ALA A 167 9.60 11.70 -14.22
N ASP A 168 9.19 10.46 -13.87
CA ASP A 168 9.29 9.30 -14.75
C ASP A 168 8.36 9.37 -15.98
N THR A 169 7.33 10.21 -15.93
CA THR A 169 6.39 10.43 -17.03
C THR A 169 6.64 11.74 -17.80
N ASP A 170 7.69 12.51 -17.47
CA ASP A 170 7.90 13.87 -17.95
C ASP A 170 6.65 14.76 -17.76
N GLY A 171 5.93 14.57 -16.66
CA GLY A 171 4.70 15.25 -16.34
C GLY A 171 3.46 14.86 -17.18
N LYS A 172 3.56 13.80 -17.99
CA LYS A 172 2.48 13.34 -18.85
C LYS A 172 1.65 12.27 -18.12
N VAL A 173 0.85 12.69 -17.15
CA VAL A 173 -0.08 11.86 -16.40
C VAL A 173 -1.48 12.44 -16.54
N ASP A 174 -2.43 11.66 -17.06
CA ASP A 174 -3.85 12.03 -17.13
C ASP A 174 -4.63 11.43 -15.96
N PHE A 175 -4.30 10.19 -15.57
CA PHE A 175 -4.98 9.48 -14.48
C PHE A 175 -3.96 8.84 -13.52
N PHE A 176 -4.29 8.90 -12.23
CA PHE A 176 -3.62 8.12 -11.18
C PHE A 176 -4.63 7.21 -10.49
N VAL A 177 -4.40 5.90 -10.53
CA VAL A 177 -5.28 4.86 -9.99
C VAL A 177 -4.62 4.18 -8.82
N ALA A 178 -5.28 4.12 -7.67
CA ALA A 178 -4.76 3.45 -6.48
C ALA A 178 -5.87 2.83 -5.62
N GLY A 179 -5.60 1.63 -5.09
CA GLY A 179 -6.43 0.99 -4.08
C GLY A 179 -6.37 1.73 -2.73
N VAL A 180 -7.51 1.84 -2.05
CA VAL A 180 -7.62 2.56 -0.79
C VAL A 180 -7.63 1.60 0.40
N GLY A 181 -6.48 1.52 1.10
CA GLY A 181 -6.37 0.89 2.41
C GLY A 181 -6.41 1.94 3.53
N THR A 182 -5.26 2.54 3.87
CA THR A 182 -5.19 3.70 4.77
C THR A 182 -5.57 5.01 4.08
N GLY A 183 -5.52 5.05 2.74
CA GLY A 183 -5.75 6.26 1.97
C GLY A 183 -4.53 7.18 1.82
N GLY A 184 -3.41 6.88 2.49
CA GLY A 184 -2.21 7.72 2.42
C GLY A 184 -1.62 7.82 1.02
N THR A 185 -1.56 6.70 0.29
CA THR A 185 -1.04 6.66 -1.08
C THR A 185 -1.81 7.60 -2.00
N ILE A 186 -3.14 7.46 -2.05
CA ILE A 186 -3.98 8.25 -2.96
C ILE A 186 -4.02 9.73 -2.55
N THR A 187 -4.05 10.01 -1.24
CA THR A 187 -4.04 11.37 -0.71
C THR A 187 -2.75 12.10 -1.06
N GLY A 188 -1.60 11.52 -0.68
CA GLY A 188 -0.32 12.19 -0.87
C GLY A 188 0.09 12.31 -2.33
N THR A 189 0.00 11.20 -3.09
CA THR A 189 0.31 11.19 -4.52
C THR A 189 -0.65 12.08 -5.31
N GLY A 190 -1.96 11.93 -5.06
CA GLY A 190 -2.99 12.70 -5.73
C GLY A 190 -2.84 14.20 -5.50
N LYS A 191 -2.55 14.61 -4.26
CA LYS A 191 -2.29 16.02 -3.92
C LYS A 191 -1.11 16.56 -4.72
N PHE A 192 0.03 15.87 -4.74
CA PHE A 192 1.20 16.31 -5.49
C PHE A 192 0.91 16.44 -6.99
N LEU A 193 0.29 15.41 -7.58
CA LEU A 193 0.00 15.42 -9.02
C LEU A 193 -0.97 16.53 -9.42
N LYS A 194 -2.04 16.75 -8.63
CA LYS A 194 -3.00 17.84 -8.88
C LYS A 194 -2.39 19.24 -8.67
N GLU A 195 -1.45 19.41 -7.77
CA GLU A 195 -0.70 20.66 -7.61
C GLU A 195 0.20 20.95 -8.84
N LYS A 196 0.74 19.89 -9.48
CA LYS A 196 1.52 20.01 -10.71
C LYS A 196 0.63 20.25 -11.95
N ASN A 197 -0.48 19.53 -12.03
CA ASN A 197 -1.45 19.65 -13.10
C ASN A 197 -2.87 19.38 -12.55
N PRO A 198 -3.70 20.41 -12.35
CA PRO A 198 -5.07 20.26 -11.84
C PRO A 198 -6.00 19.43 -12.72
N ALA A 199 -5.63 19.15 -13.97
CA ALA A 199 -6.40 18.30 -14.88
C ALA A 199 -6.20 16.80 -14.62
N VAL A 200 -5.18 16.41 -13.84
CA VAL A 200 -4.97 15.00 -13.46
C VAL A 200 -6.18 14.47 -12.68
N LYS A 201 -6.72 13.35 -13.14
CA LYS A 201 -7.81 12.65 -12.48
C LYS A 201 -7.25 11.58 -11.53
N VAL A 202 -7.76 11.57 -10.32
CA VAL A 202 -7.40 10.60 -9.28
C VAL A 202 -8.55 9.63 -9.10
N VAL A 203 -8.27 8.32 -9.24
CA VAL A 203 -9.27 7.26 -9.19
C VAL A 203 -9.00 6.35 -7.99
N ALA A 204 -9.96 6.31 -7.08
CA ALA A 204 -9.92 5.42 -5.91
C ALA A 204 -10.48 4.04 -6.26
N VAL A 205 -9.83 2.99 -5.76
CA VAL A 205 -10.31 1.61 -5.93
C VAL A 205 -10.67 1.03 -4.56
N GLU A 206 -11.86 0.46 -4.46
CA GLU A 206 -12.35 -0.20 -3.25
C GLU A 206 -12.98 -1.57 -3.58
N PRO A 207 -13.08 -2.50 -2.60
CA PRO A 207 -13.81 -3.74 -2.80
C PRO A 207 -15.31 -3.48 -2.95
N LYS A 208 -15.94 -4.04 -3.98
CA LYS A 208 -17.38 -3.86 -4.26
C LYS A 208 -18.28 -4.34 -3.11
N THR A 209 -17.89 -5.42 -2.42
CA THR A 209 -18.63 -5.94 -1.26
C THR A 209 -18.36 -5.18 0.04
N SER A 210 -17.44 -4.21 0.03
CA SER A 210 -17.11 -3.31 1.15
C SER A 210 -16.89 -1.89 0.63
N ALA A 211 -17.90 -1.35 -0.03
CA ALA A 211 -17.89 -0.10 -0.78
C ALA A 211 -18.10 1.11 0.14
N VAL A 212 -17.25 1.28 1.15
CA VAL A 212 -17.38 2.31 2.18
C VAL A 212 -17.29 3.72 1.60
N LEU A 213 -16.40 3.92 0.61
CA LEU A 213 -16.19 5.25 0.03
C LEU A 213 -17.35 5.68 -0.87
N SER A 214 -17.93 4.76 -1.63
CA SER A 214 -19.02 5.07 -2.57
C SER A 214 -20.41 4.95 -1.95
N THR A 215 -20.65 4.00 -1.01
CA THR A 215 -21.96 3.72 -0.47
C THR A 215 -22.09 3.87 1.06
N GLY A 216 -20.98 4.00 1.77
CA GLY A 216 -20.93 3.99 3.24
C GLY A 216 -21.09 2.60 3.86
N ILE A 217 -21.16 1.52 3.06
CA ILE A 217 -21.44 0.17 3.55
C ILE A 217 -20.16 -0.66 3.61
N ALA A 218 -19.81 -1.10 4.81
CA ALA A 218 -18.74 -2.05 5.04
C ALA A 218 -19.24 -3.50 4.90
N GLY A 219 -18.39 -4.38 4.36
CA GLY A 219 -18.70 -5.79 4.22
C GLY A 219 -17.43 -6.66 4.14
N SER A 220 -17.65 -7.96 4.09
CA SER A 220 -16.57 -8.93 3.94
C SER A 220 -16.07 -8.98 2.49
N HIS A 221 -14.75 -9.04 2.32
CA HIS A 221 -14.11 -9.18 1.01
C HIS A 221 -12.79 -9.94 1.12
N LYS A 222 -12.24 -10.37 -0.04
CA LYS A 222 -10.99 -11.14 -0.12
C LYS A 222 -9.80 -10.31 -0.65
N ILE A 223 -10.00 -9.03 -0.97
CA ILE A 223 -8.95 -8.16 -1.52
C ILE A 223 -8.10 -7.62 -0.37
N GLN A 224 -7.10 -8.40 0.06
CA GLN A 224 -6.21 -8.02 1.15
C GLN A 224 -5.44 -6.73 0.82
N GLY A 225 -5.31 -5.83 1.82
CA GLY A 225 -4.52 -4.61 1.73
C GLY A 225 -5.30 -3.33 1.44
N ILE A 226 -6.57 -3.44 1.01
CA ILE A 226 -7.51 -2.33 0.82
C ILE A 226 -8.84 -2.61 1.53
N GLY A 227 -9.75 -1.65 1.55
CA GLY A 227 -11.08 -1.83 2.13
C GLY A 227 -11.05 -2.02 3.65
N ALA A 228 -10.58 -1.03 4.40
CA ALA A 228 -10.44 -1.09 5.86
C ALA A 228 -11.78 -1.24 6.62
N GLY A 229 -12.92 -1.05 5.95
CA GLY A 229 -14.25 -1.11 6.56
C GLY A 229 -14.69 0.21 7.23
N PHE A 230 -13.89 1.24 7.13
CA PHE A 230 -14.15 2.60 7.60
C PHE A 230 -13.39 3.61 6.76
N VAL A 231 -13.70 4.90 6.89
CA VAL A 231 -12.95 5.99 6.25
C VAL A 231 -11.80 6.39 7.18
N PRO A 232 -10.52 6.19 6.77
CA PRO A 232 -9.36 6.55 7.60
C PRO A 232 -9.16 8.05 7.74
N ASP A 233 -8.63 8.51 8.88
CA ASP A 233 -8.39 9.93 9.14
C ASP A 233 -7.37 10.57 8.19
N VAL A 234 -6.39 9.79 7.71
CA VAL A 234 -5.38 10.27 6.76
C VAL A 234 -5.86 10.34 5.31
N LEU A 235 -7.07 9.83 5.02
CA LEU A 235 -7.68 9.92 3.69
C LEU A 235 -8.34 11.28 3.48
N ASP A 236 -7.87 12.04 2.50
CA ASP A 236 -8.61 13.17 1.97
C ASP A 236 -9.69 12.68 0.99
N THR A 237 -10.94 12.65 1.44
CA THR A 237 -12.07 12.19 0.62
C THR A 237 -12.43 13.12 -0.54
N LYS A 238 -11.77 14.26 -0.67
CA LYS A 238 -11.95 15.20 -1.79
C LYS A 238 -10.85 15.07 -2.84
N ILE A 239 -9.85 14.21 -2.61
CA ILE A 239 -8.71 14.11 -3.52
C ILE A 239 -9.04 13.34 -4.80
N TYR A 240 -9.91 12.34 -4.72
CA TYR A 240 -10.29 11.52 -5.86
C TYR A 240 -11.49 12.10 -6.61
N ASP A 241 -11.46 11.92 -7.93
CA ASP A 241 -12.52 12.36 -8.86
C ASP A 241 -13.53 11.25 -9.14
N GLU A 242 -13.11 9.99 -8.97
CA GLU A 242 -13.92 8.80 -9.24
C GLU A 242 -13.56 7.68 -8.27
N ILE A 243 -14.55 6.82 -7.98
CA ILE A 243 -14.36 5.58 -7.21
C ILE A 243 -14.79 4.41 -8.10
N ILE A 244 -13.93 3.40 -8.24
CA ILE A 244 -14.23 2.17 -8.97
C ILE A 244 -14.27 1.00 -7.99
N PRO A 245 -15.47 0.44 -7.70
CA PRO A 245 -15.61 -0.78 -6.92
C PRO A 245 -15.20 -2.01 -7.73
N VAL A 246 -14.42 -2.93 -7.14
CA VAL A 246 -13.90 -4.12 -7.82
C VAL A 246 -14.34 -5.39 -7.10
N ASP A 247 -14.79 -6.39 -7.87
CA ASP A 247 -15.12 -7.71 -7.35
C ASP A 247 -13.85 -8.52 -7.03
N ASN A 248 -13.95 -9.47 -6.08
CA ASN A 248 -12.81 -10.34 -5.69
C ASN A 248 -12.29 -11.14 -6.89
N ASP A 249 -13.19 -11.70 -7.70
CA ASP A 249 -12.82 -12.58 -8.82
C ASP A 249 -12.11 -11.79 -9.92
N ASP A 250 -12.51 -10.55 -10.17
CA ASP A 250 -11.85 -9.64 -11.11
C ASP A 250 -10.42 -9.31 -10.65
N ALA A 251 -10.26 -9.03 -9.34
CA ALA A 251 -8.95 -8.77 -8.76
C ALA A 251 -8.02 -9.99 -8.90
N PHE A 252 -8.52 -11.20 -8.65
CA PHE A 252 -7.75 -12.43 -8.83
C PHE A 252 -7.39 -12.69 -10.29
N ALA A 253 -8.36 -12.56 -11.21
CA ALA A 253 -8.14 -12.81 -12.62
C ALA A 253 -7.05 -11.90 -13.21
N VAL A 254 -7.13 -10.60 -12.91
CA VAL A 254 -6.17 -9.61 -13.45
C VAL A 254 -4.82 -9.70 -12.72
N GLY A 255 -4.79 -10.05 -11.44
CA GLY A 255 -3.55 -10.33 -10.72
C GLY A 255 -2.77 -11.53 -11.32
N LYS A 256 -3.48 -12.63 -11.68
CA LYS A 256 -2.90 -13.76 -12.44
C LYS A 256 -2.42 -13.32 -13.83
N GLU A 257 -3.22 -12.50 -14.51
CA GLU A 257 -2.89 -12.01 -15.85
C GLU A 257 -1.59 -11.20 -15.86
N MET A 258 -1.34 -10.36 -14.85
CA MET A 258 -0.11 -9.59 -14.70
C MET A 258 1.12 -10.51 -14.71
N GLY A 259 1.08 -11.61 -13.94
CA GLY A 259 2.14 -12.62 -13.93
C GLY A 259 2.35 -13.29 -15.28
N HIS A 260 1.26 -13.72 -15.92
CA HIS A 260 1.31 -14.48 -17.17
C HIS A 260 1.69 -13.63 -18.40
N ARG A 261 1.41 -12.32 -18.36
CA ARG A 261 1.60 -11.45 -19.52
C ARG A 261 2.84 -10.56 -19.40
N GLU A 262 3.04 -9.97 -18.25
CA GLU A 262 4.13 -9.02 -18.04
C GLU A 262 5.31 -9.62 -17.24
N GLY A 263 5.16 -10.87 -16.76
CA GLY A 263 6.23 -11.57 -16.03
C GLY A 263 6.44 -11.01 -14.61
N VAL A 264 5.46 -10.31 -14.03
CA VAL A 264 5.54 -9.70 -12.71
C VAL A 264 4.45 -10.26 -11.81
N LEU A 265 4.83 -10.93 -10.71
CA LEU A 265 3.90 -11.41 -9.70
C LEU A 265 3.54 -10.29 -8.74
N VAL A 266 2.24 -10.04 -8.61
CA VAL A 266 1.69 -8.97 -7.77
C VAL A 266 0.63 -9.49 -6.81
N GLY A 267 0.34 -8.73 -5.74
CA GLY A 267 -0.68 -9.11 -4.78
C GLY A 267 -2.12 -8.85 -5.25
N ILE A 268 -3.09 -9.27 -4.44
CA ILE A 268 -4.52 -9.19 -4.77
C ILE A 268 -4.99 -7.76 -4.98
N SER A 269 -4.56 -6.83 -4.13
CA SER A 269 -4.92 -5.41 -4.28
C SER A 269 -4.29 -4.74 -5.50
N SER A 270 -3.14 -5.27 -5.97
CA SER A 270 -2.55 -4.86 -7.25
C SER A 270 -3.43 -5.30 -8.42
N GLY A 271 -3.96 -6.54 -8.37
CA GLY A 271 -4.93 -7.02 -9.36
C GLY A 271 -6.19 -6.17 -9.40
N ALA A 272 -6.72 -5.77 -8.23
CA ALA A 272 -7.88 -4.88 -8.16
C ALA A 272 -7.60 -3.50 -8.76
N ALA A 273 -6.47 -2.88 -8.43
CA ALA A 273 -6.09 -1.57 -8.98
C ALA A 273 -5.87 -1.65 -10.50
N LEU A 274 -5.22 -2.72 -10.97
CA LEU A 274 -4.97 -2.94 -12.39
C LEU A 274 -6.26 -3.19 -13.17
N TRP A 275 -7.20 -3.97 -12.62
CA TRP A 275 -8.51 -4.16 -13.24
C TRP A 275 -9.24 -2.82 -13.44
N ALA A 276 -9.29 -1.99 -12.40
CA ALA A 276 -9.89 -0.66 -12.49
C ALA A 276 -9.23 0.22 -13.54
N ALA A 277 -7.89 0.17 -13.63
CA ALA A 277 -7.13 0.91 -14.65
C ALA A 277 -7.40 0.40 -16.08
N ILE A 278 -7.58 -0.90 -16.27
CA ILE A 278 -7.97 -1.50 -17.57
C ILE A 278 -9.37 -1.03 -17.95
N GLU A 279 -10.35 -1.08 -17.04
CA GLU A 279 -11.71 -0.62 -17.32
C GLU A 279 -11.76 0.89 -17.65
N LEU A 280 -10.94 1.68 -16.96
CA LEU A 280 -10.77 3.10 -17.27
C LEU A 280 -10.15 3.31 -18.67
N ALA A 281 -9.15 2.51 -19.02
CA ALA A 281 -8.44 2.57 -20.31
C ALA A 281 -9.30 2.13 -21.50
N LYS A 282 -10.31 1.27 -21.29
CA LYS A 282 -11.27 0.84 -22.33
C LYS A 282 -12.26 1.93 -22.74
N ARG A 283 -12.40 2.98 -21.96
CA ARG A 283 -13.34 4.07 -22.25
C ARG A 283 -12.85 4.85 -23.48
N PRO A 284 -13.68 5.05 -24.53
CA PRO A 284 -13.26 5.74 -25.77
C PRO A 284 -12.68 7.14 -25.54
N GLU A 285 -13.22 7.88 -24.55
CA GLU A 285 -12.77 9.22 -24.19
C GLU A 285 -11.35 9.25 -23.58
N ASN A 286 -10.82 8.08 -23.22
CA ASN A 286 -9.49 7.93 -22.65
C ASN A 286 -8.44 7.47 -23.68
N ALA A 287 -8.82 7.36 -24.96
CA ALA A 287 -7.87 7.07 -26.03
C ALA A 287 -6.72 8.09 -26.04
N GLY A 288 -5.48 7.60 -26.13
CA GLY A 288 -4.26 8.43 -26.09
C GLY A 288 -3.89 9.01 -24.71
N LYS A 289 -4.65 8.73 -23.65
CA LYS A 289 -4.35 9.15 -22.29
C LYS A 289 -3.30 8.27 -21.62
N THR A 290 -2.56 8.85 -20.68
CA THR A 290 -1.61 8.13 -19.83
C THR A 290 -2.23 7.85 -18.46
N ILE A 291 -2.41 6.58 -18.16
CA ILE A 291 -2.97 6.08 -16.90
C ILE A 291 -1.85 5.44 -16.08
N VAL A 292 -1.58 5.98 -14.90
CA VAL A 292 -0.62 5.40 -13.94
C VAL A 292 -1.40 4.65 -12.87
N VAL A 293 -1.13 3.36 -12.72
CA VAL A 293 -1.69 2.51 -11.66
C VAL A 293 -0.61 2.09 -10.68
N LEU A 294 -0.87 2.24 -9.37
CA LEU A 294 0.07 1.80 -8.33
C LEU A 294 -0.24 0.34 -7.96
N LEU A 295 0.78 -0.53 -8.12
CA LEU A 295 0.75 -1.94 -7.74
C LEU A 295 1.48 -2.12 -6.40
N PRO A 296 0.73 -2.33 -5.28
CA PRO A 296 1.26 -2.13 -3.94
C PRO A 296 2.33 -3.11 -3.49
N ASP A 297 2.28 -4.39 -3.88
CA ASP A 297 3.17 -5.41 -3.32
C ASP A 297 3.42 -6.63 -4.23
N THR A 298 4.37 -7.48 -3.78
CA THR A 298 4.75 -8.72 -4.46
C THR A 298 3.68 -9.80 -4.35
N GLY A 299 3.60 -10.66 -5.37
CA GLY A 299 2.75 -11.86 -5.39
C GLY A 299 3.21 -12.98 -4.47
N ASP A 300 4.47 -13.01 -4.07
CA ASP A 300 5.06 -14.10 -3.27
C ASP A 300 4.34 -14.33 -1.93
N ARG A 301 3.69 -13.32 -1.41
CA ARG A 301 2.90 -13.38 -0.16
C ARG A 301 1.52 -14.01 -0.33
N TYR A 302 1.15 -14.40 -1.54
CA TYR A 302 -0.20 -14.84 -1.91
C TYR A 302 -0.22 -16.19 -2.63
N LEU A 303 0.92 -16.90 -2.70
CA LEU A 303 1.05 -18.18 -3.41
C LEU A 303 0.09 -19.26 -2.89
N SER A 304 -0.25 -19.22 -1.59
CA SER A 304 -1.22 -20.12 -0.96
C SER A 304 -2.67 -19.64 -1.01
N THR A 305 -2.94 -18.51 -1.66
CA THR A 305 -4.28 -17.93 -1.77
C THR A 305 -4.93 -18.24 -3.12
N PRO A 306 -6.26 -18.03 -3.29
CA PRO A 306 -6.94 -18.19 -4.58
C PRO A 306 -6.40 -17.33 -5.72
N LEU A 307 -5.50 -16.39 -5.44
CA LEU A 307 -4.81 -15.63 -6.48
C LEU A 307 -3.94 -16.54 -7.34
N PHE A 308 -3.25 -17.53 -6.76
CA PHE A 308 -2.33 -18.42 -7.47
C PHE A 308 -2.62 -19.91 -7.25
N ALA A 309 -3.30 -20.28 -6.17
CA ALA A 309 -3.74 -21.65 -5.95
C ALA A 309 -4.87 -22.02 -6.92
N ASP A 310 -4.88 -23.28 -7.37
CA ASP A 310 -5.92 -23.87 -8.23
C ASP A 310 -7.20 -24.16 -7.45
#